data_e784517d0a13493674de64bc9c4fdda8
#
_entry.id   e784517d0a13493674de64bc9c4fdda8
#
_cell.length_a   1.000
_cell.length_b   1.000
_cell.length_c   1.000
_cell.angle_alpha   90.00
_cell.angle_beta   90.00
_cell.angle_gamma   90.00
#
_symmetry.space_group_name_H-M   'P 1'
#
loop_
_entity.id
_entity.type
_entity.pdbx_description
1 polymer ?
#
loop_
_entity_poly.entity_id
_entity_poly.type
_entity_poly.pdbx_seq_one_letter_code
_entity_poly.pdbx_strand_id
1 'polypeptide(L)'
;MSIEEICKKYNIKNYTINPDGSIDVDGYVILSSKGIDKLPLNFNKVTGDFTLSSNGLTTLEGCPKSVGGRFTCDTNNLTNLKGGPVYVIEDFFCNRNYITSLEGGPKSVGGDFYCDNNNLTDLKGSPEEISNNFNCGGNDITSLKGCPKKIGRNFDCYNNELSDIDFIPEWIGGSVSLDGNTI
;
A
#
# COMPACT_ATOMS: atom_id res chain seq x y z
N MET A 1 -3.96 22.84 17.06
CA MET A 1 -5.34 22.31 16.93
C MET A 1 -5.46 21.09 17.83
N SER A 2 -6.58 20.94 18.54
CA SER A 2 -6.88 19.72 19.28
C SER A 2 -7.23 18.56 18.31
N ILE A 3 -7.27 17.32 18.83
CA ILE A 3 -7.67 16.15 18.03
C ILE A 3 -9.09 16.36 17.47
N GLU A 4 -10.00 16.87 18.29
CA GLU A 4 -11.39 17.11 17.91
C GLU A 4 -11.51 18.18 16.81
N GLU A 5 -10.71 19.25 16.87
CA GLU A 5 -10.65 20.28 15.83
C GLU A 5 -10.14 19.72 14.50
N ILE A 6 -9.12 18.83 14.56
CA ILE A 6 -8.59 18.15 13.38
C ILE A 6 -9.62 17.17 12.81
N CYS A 7 -10.25 16.36 13.65
CA CYS A 7 -11.32 15.45 13.23
C CYS A 7 -12.46 16.20 12.54
N LYS A 8 -12.89 17.32 13.12
CA LYS A 8 -13.90 18.20 12.52
C LYS A 8 -13.46 18.76 11.17
N LYS A 9 -12.21 19.26 11.08
CA LYS A 9 -11.64 19.81 9.84
C LYS A 9 -11.64 18.80 8.68
N TYR A 10 -11.31 17.55 8.97
CA TYR A 10 -11.20 16.46 7.97
C TYR A 10 -12.45 15.58 7.91
N ASN A 11 -13.54 15.96 8.62
CA ASN A 11 -14.80 15.20 8.68
C ASN A 11 -14.61 13.74 9.12
N ILE A 12 -13.68 13.50 10.07
CA ILE A 12 -13.47 12.20 10.70
C ILE A 12 -14.53 12.03 11.79
N LYS A 13 -15.31 10.95 11.70
CA LYS A 13 -16.44 10.66 12.59
C LYS A 13 -16.22 9.35 13.33
N ASN A 14 -17.03 9.09 14.35
CA ASN A 14 -17.06 7.82 15.10
C ASN A 14 -15.66 7.40 15.59
N TYR A 15 -14.90 8.32 16.17
CA TYR A 15 -13.57 8.04 16.68
C TYR A 15 -13.52 7.96 18.20
N THR A 16 -12.55 7.22 18.70
CA THR A 16 -12.18 7.14 20.13
C THR A 16 -10.73 7.57 20.26
N ILE A 17 -10.44 8.43 21.24
CA ILE A 17 -9.06 8.85 21.54
C ILE A 17 -8.45 7.85 22.52
N ASN A 18 -7.33 7.26 22.16
CA ASN A 18 -6.58 6.32 22.98
C ASN A 18 -5.70 7.04 24.02
N PRO A 19 -5.26 6.36 25.09
CA PRO A 19 -4.39 6.97 26.11
C PRO A 19 -3.06 7.52 25.60
N ASP A 20 -2.55 6.97 24.47
CA ASP A 20 -1.32 7.41 23.81
C ASP A 20 -1.53 8.59 22.83
N GLY A 21 -2.76 9.11 22.74
CA GLY A 21 -3.12 10.18 21.83
C GLY A 21 -3.39 9.75 20.39
N SER A 22 -3.28 8.48 20.06
CA SER A 22 -3.77 7.94 18.78
C SER A 22 -5.29 7.84 18.77
N ILE A 23 -5.89 7.65 17.59
CA ILE A 23 -7.33 7.46 17.48
C ILE A 23 -7.70 6.15 16.80
N ASP A 24 -8.77 5.52 17.29
CA ASP A 24 -9.47 4.46 16.56
C ASP A 24 -10.70 5.06 15.88
N VAL A 25 -10.96 4.67 14.65
CA VAL A 25 -12.10 5.15 13.86
C VAL A 25 -12.99 3.98 13.47
N ASP A 26 -14.27 4.04 13.85
CA ASP A 26 -15.29 3.11 13.38
C ASP A 26 -15.96 3.68 12.13
N GLY A 27 -15.43 3.29 10.97
CA GLY A 27 -15.80 3.81 9.65
C GLY A 27 -14.59 4.08 8.78
N TYR A 28 -14.71 5.04 7.88
CA TYR A 28 -13.68 5.41 6.90
C TYR A 28 -13.00 6.74 7.24
N VAL A 29 -11.78 6.93 6.74
CA VAL A 29 -11.03 8.19 6.81
C VAL A 29 -10.60 8.60 5.40
N ILE A 30 -11.08 9.75 4.93
CA ILE A 30 -10.77 10.28 3.59
C ILE A 30 -9.89 11.52 3.70
N LEU A 31 -8.59 11.33 3.48
CA LEU A 31 -7.59 12.41 3.46
C LEU A 31 -7.00 12.62 2.05
N SER A 32 -7.54 11.96 1.02
CA SER A 32 -7.10 12.13 -0.35
C SER A 32 -7.31 13.57 -0.85
N SER A 33 -6.34 14.08 -1.63
CA SER A 33 -6.39 15.44 -2.23
C SER A 33 -6.61 16.56 -1.21
N LYS A 34 -6.00 16.46 -0.03
CA LYS A 34 -6.07 17.49 1.02
C LYS A 34 -4.83 18.39 1.06
N GLY A 35 -3.83 18.15 0.19
CA GLY A 35 -2.58 18.92 0.15
C GLY A 35 -1.75 18.75 1.42
N ILE A 36 -1.81 17.56 2.04
CA ILE A 36 -1.04 17.24 3.25
C ILE A 36 0.32 16.64 2.86
N ASP A 37 1.37 17.03 3.58
CA ASP A 37 2.72 16.49 3.49
C ASP A 37 3.03 15.46 4.59
N LYS A 38 2.19 15.40 5.61
CA LYS A 38 2.21 14.43 6.72
C LYS A 38 0.82 14.24 7.28
N LEU A 39 0.59 13.13 7.96
CA LEU A 39 -0.69 12.87 8.61
C LEU A 39 -0.95 13.89 9.74
N PRO A 40 -2.19 14.40 9.85
CA PRO A 40 -2.55 15.39 10.86
C PRO A 40 -2.76 14.78 12.26
N LEU A 41 -2.91 13.46 12.35
CA LEU A 41 -3.16 12.68 13.56
C LEU A 41 -2.42 11.34 13.48
N ASN A 42 -2.24 10.70 14.63
CA ASN A 42 -1.85 9.30 14.71
C ASN A 42 -3.10 8.43 14.78
N PHE A 43 -3.19 7.46 13.87
CA PHE A 43 -4.27 6.47 13.83
C PHE A 43 -3.75 5.12 14.34
N ASN A 44 -4.55 4.41 15.13
CA ASN A 44 -4.22 3.05 15.56
C ASN A 44 -5.01 2.01 14.76
N LYS A 45 -6.33 2.19 14.60
CA LYS A 45 -7.21 1.29 13.87
C LYS A 45 -8.28 2.07 13.10
N VAL A 46 -8.60 1.62 11.88
CA VAL A 46 -9.72 2.12 11.07
C VAL A 46 -10.50 0.92 10.55
N THR A 47 -11.81 0.85 10.82
CA THR A 47 -12.62 -0.33 10.45
C THR A 47 -13.07 -0.35 9.00
N GLY A 48 -13.09 0.79 8.32
CA GLY A 48 -13.38 0.95 6.89
C GLY A 48 -12.15 1.36 6.09
N ASP A 49 -12.37 2.10 5.00
CA ASP A 49 -11.31 2.59 4.10
C ASP A 49 -10.46 3.69 4.76
N PHE A 50 -9.16 3.66 4.47
CA PHE A 50 -8.22 4.73 4.83
C PHE A 50 -7.54 5.24 3.58
N THR A 51 -7.88 6.45 3.13
CA THR A 51 -7.45 6.97 1.82
C THR A 51 -6.58 8.21 1.94
N LEU A 52 -5.38 8.16 1.34
CA LEU A 52 -4.34 9.19 1.36
C LEU A 52 -3.91 9.65 -0.04
N SER A 53 -4.55 9.17 -1.09
CA SER A 53 -4.14 9.37 -2.49
C SER A 53 -4.02 10.85 -2.86
N SER A 54 -3.11 11.15 -3.80
CA SER A 54 -2.96 12.48 -4.39
C SER A 54 -2.67 13.58 -3.35
N ASN A 55 -1.61 13.38 -2.57
CA ASN A 55 -1.08 14.35 -1.61
C ASN A 55 0.43 14.57 -1.86
N GLY A 56 1.11 15.20 -0.91
CA GLY A 56 2.56 15.40 -0.92
C GLY A 56 3.30 14.54 0.11
N LEU A 57 2.73 13.40 0.54
CA LEU A 57 3.27 12.60 1.63
C LEU A 57 4.63 12.00 1.26
N THR A 58 5.60 12.15 2.17
CA THR A 58 6.92 11.51 2.10
C THR A 58 7.10 10.37 3.09
N THR A 59 6.15 10.20 4.02
CA THR A 59 6.15 9.17 5.07
C THR A 59 4.71 8.71 5.35
N LEU A 60 4.57 7.47 5.84
CA LEU A 60 3.32 6.91 6.34
C LEU A 60 3.25 6.91 7.88
N GLU A 61 4.15 7.63 8.57
CA GLU A 61 4.06 7.79 10.02
C GLU A 61 2.71 8.35 10.45
N GLY A 62 2.12 7.71 11.45
CA GLY A 62 0.77 8.03 11.92
C GLY A 62 -0.35 7.25 11.24
N CYS A 63 -0.06 6.41 10.23
CA CYS A 63 -1.05 5.51 9.65
C CYS A 63 -1.55 4.47 10.67
N PRO A 64 -2.80 3.98 10.51
CA PRO A 64 -3.33 2.91 11.35
C PRO A 64 -2.55 1.61 11.13
N LYS A 65 -2.36 0.82 12.18
CA LYS A 65 -1.76 -0.51 12.12
C LYS A 65 -2.64 -1.53 11.40
N SER A 66 -3.96 -1.30 11.42
CA SER A 66 -4.96 -2.18 10.82
C SER A 66 -6.04 -1.35 10.12
N VAL A 67 -6.35 -1.74 8.89
CA VAL A 67 -7.39 -1.17 8.03
C VAL A 67 -8.36 -2.27 7.64
N GLY A 68 -9.64 -2.08 7.95
CA GLY A 68 -10.69 -3.06 7.70
C GLY A 68 -11.26 -3.02 6.28
N GLY A 69 -11.02 -1.94 5.55
CA GLY A 69 -11.34 -1.77 4.14
C GLY A 69 -10.07 -1.62 3.31
N ARG A 70 -10.14 -0.74 2.31
CA ARG A 70 -9.04 -0.37 1.41
C ARG A 70 -8.05 0.60 2.06
N PHE A 71 -6.76 0.40 1.82
CA PHE A 71 -5.72 1.39 2.10
C PHE A 71 -5.16 1.95 0.80
N THR A 72 -5.24 3.26 0.60
CA THR A 72 -4.70 3.91 -0.60
C THR A 72 -3.74 5.03 -0.24
N CYS A 73 -2.52 4.97 -0.75
CA CYS A 73 -1.50 6.01 -0.63
C CYS A 73 -0.82 6.30 -1.98
N ASP A 74 -1.50 5.95 -3.06
CA ASP A 74 -1.04 6.20 -4.42
C ASP A 74 -0.88 7.70 -4.72
N THR A 75 -0.03 8.01 -5.71
CA THR A 75 0.19 9.38 -6.17
C THR A 75 0.63 10.32 -5.02
N ASN A 76 1.74 9.95 -4.40
CA ASN A 76 2.43 10.71 -3.35
C ASN A 76 3.94 10.78 -3.64
N ASN A 77 4.75 11.17 -2.64
CA ASN A 77 6.21 11.26 -2.73
C ASN A 77 6.89 10.23 -1.82
N LEU A 78 6.28 9.05 -1.60
CA LEU A 78 6.80 8.02 -0.72
C LEU A 78 8.02 7.33 -1.36
N THR A 79 9.06 7.09 -0.55
CA THR A 79 10.25 6.31 -0.95
C THR A 79 10.32 4.92 -0.33
N ASN A 80 9.47 4.65 0.66
CA ASN A 80 9.31 3.36 1.34
C ASN A 80 7.93 3.28 1.99
N LEU A 81 7.58 2.12 2.56
CA LEU A 81 6.28 1.86 3.20
C LEU A 81 6.32 1.86 4.74
N LYS A 82 7.44 2.28 5.37
CA LYS A 82 7.57 2.32 6.82
C LYS A 82 6.53 3.24 7.45
N GLY A 83 5.94 2.77 8.55
CA GLY A 83 4.86 3.49 9.24
C GLY A 83 3.47 3.22 8.68
N GLY A 84 3.36 2.50 7.56
CA GLY A 84 2.10 2.06 6.97
C GLY A 84 1.42 0.92 7.75
N PRO A 85 0.21 0.49 7.32
CA PRO A 85 -0.53 -0.57 7.97
C PRO A 85 0.17 -1.93 7.84
N VAL A 86 0.06 -2.74 8.91
CA VAL A 86 0.54 -4.12 8.94
C VAL A 86 -0.48 -5.08 8.34
N TYR A 87 -1.78 -4.78 8.50
CA TYR A 87 -2.90 -5.60 8.04
C TYR A 87 -3.90 -4.76 7.27
N VAL A 88 -4.24 -5.17 6.05
CA VAL A 88 -5.26 -4.57 5.20
C VAL A 88 -6.21 -5.68 4.74
N ILE A 89 -7.50 -5.55 5.08
CA ILE A 89 -8.48 -6.61 4.81
C ILE A 89 -8.88 -6.65 3.33
N GLU A 90 -8.93 -5.50 2.68
CA GLU A 90 -9.22 -5.37 1.25
C GLU A 90 -7.97 -5.01 0.45
N ASP A 91 -8.04 -3.98 -0.40
CA ASP A 91 -6.99 -3.63 -1.35
C ASP A 91 -5.92 -2.71 -0.73
N PHE A 92 -4.69 -2.84 -1.21
CA PHE A 92 -3.56 -1.98 -0.87
C PHE A 92 -2.99 -1.33 -2.12
N PHE A 93 -3.11 0.00 -2.24
CA PHE A 93 -2.64 0.78 -3.39
C PHE A 93 -1.55 1.76 -2.97
N CYS A 94 -0.32 1.54 -3.45
CA CYS A 94 0.83 2.42 -3.25
C CYS A 94 1.51 2.80 -4.58
N ASN A 95 0.80 2.61 -5.69
CA ASN A 95 1.30 2.92 -7.02
C ASN A 95 1.57 4.43 -7.23
N ARG A 96 2.39 4.77 -8.25
CA ARG A 96 2.75 6.16 -8.56
C ARG A 96 3.35 6.91 -7.37
N ASN A 97 4.45 6.37 -6.86
CA ASN A 97 5.31 6.95 -5.85
C ASN A 97 6.79 6.81 -6.30
N TYR A 98 7.73 6.93 -5.39
CA TYR A 98 9.17 6.73 -5.62
C TYR A 98 9.71 5.59 -4.75
N ILE A 99 8.88 4.56 -4.49
CA ILE A 99 9.20 3.46 -3.58
C ILE A 99 10.28 2.59 -4.20
N THR A 100 11.36 2.36 -3.44
CA THR A 100 12.50 1.54 -3.87
C THR A 100 12.52 0.14 -3.25
N SER A 101 11.68 -0.11 -2.23
CA SER A 101 11.55 -1.40 -1.53
C SER A 101 10.17 -1.52 -0.90
N LEU A 102 9.59 -2.72 -0.91
CA LEU A 102 8.31 -3.00 -0.22
C LEU A 102 8.50 -3.33 1.27
N GLU A 103 9.74 -3.31 1.78
CA GLU A 103 10.00 -3.51 3.21
C GLU A 103 9.27 -2.46 4.07
N GLY A 104 8.63 -2.93 5.15
CA GLY A 104 7.78 -2.10 6.00
C GLY A 104 6.34 -1.98 5.51
N GLY A 105 6.00 -2.62 4.37
CA GLY A 105 4.64 -2.75 3.87
C GLY A 105 3.81 -3.77 4.65
N PRO A 106 2.56 -4.01 4.21
CA PRO A 106 1.63 -4.90 4.88
C PRO A 106 2.11 -6.36 4.82
N LYS A 107 1.88 -7.10 5.91
CA LYS A 107 2.13 -8.54 5.98
C LYS A 107 1.03 -9.35 5.31
N SER A 108 -0.18 -8.79 5.22
CA SER A 108 -1.35 -9.43 4.65
C SER A 108 -2.22 -8.40 3.95
N VAL A 109 -2.65 -8.74 2.74
CA VAL A 109 -3.58 -7.98 1.90
C VAL A 109 -4.64 -8.95 1.41
N GLY A 110 -5.90 -8.71 1.79
CA GLY A 110 -7.02 -9.60 1.45
C GLY A 110 -7.60 -9.36 0.07
N GLY A 111 -7.22 -8.29 -0.62
CA GLY A 111 -7.67 -7.90 -1.95
C GLY A 111 -6.54 -7.79 -2.96
N ASP A 112 -6.58 -6.72 -3.76
CA ASP A 112 -5.55 -6.36 -4.73
C ASP A 112 -4.34 -5.69 -4.05
N PHE A 113 -3.14 -5.93 -4.58
CA PHE A 113 -1.94 -5.19 -4.19
C PHE A 113 -1.31 -4.53 -5.42
N TYR A 114 -1.36 -3.19 -5.48
CA TYR A 114 -0.83 -2.40 -6.58
C TYR A 114 0.33 -1.53 -6.12
N CYS A 115 1.52 -1.83 -6.65
CA CYS A 115 2.76 -1.08 -6.44
C CYS A 115 3.41 -0.66 -7.77
N ASP A 116 2.61 -0.62 -8.83
CA ASP A 116 3.04 -0.23 -10.16
C ASP A 116 3.51 1.24 -10.21
N ASN A 117 4.35 1.56 -11.20
CA ASN A 117 4.89 2.91 -11.39
C ASN A 117 5.60 3.44 -10.13
N ASN A 118 6.65 2.74 -9.70
CA ASN A 118 7.57 3.09 -8.63
C ASN A 118 9.03 2.88 -9.11
N ASN A 119 9.99 2.76 -8.18
CA ASN A 119 11.41 2.51 -8.48
C ASN A 119 11.89 1.21 -7.82
N LEU A 120 11.04 0.16 -7.81
CA LEU A 120 11.38 -1.13 -7.22
C LEU A 120 12.42 -1.85 -8.10
N THR A 121 13.45 -2.43 -7.50
CA THR A 121 14.45 -3.26 -8.19
C THR A 121 14.29 -4.75 -7.91
N ASP A 122 13.57 -5.11 -6.85
CA ASP A 122 13.13 -6.45 -6.50
C ASP A 122 11.79 -6.39 -5.73
N LEU A 123 11.25 -7.52 -5.32
CA LEU A 123 9.94 -7.61 -4.64
C LEU A 123 10.07 -7.97 -3.15
N LYS A 124 11.25 -7.79 -2.54
CA LYS A 124 11.42 -8.04 -1.10
C LYS A 124 10.48 -7.15 -0.28
N GLY A 125 9.84 -7.77 0.71
CA GLY A 125 8.85 -7.10 1.55
C GLY A 125 7.41 -7.26 1.07
N SER A 126 7.17 -7.90 -0.08
CA SER A 126 5.82 -8.32 -0.47
C SER A 126 5.20 -9.28 0.55
N PRO A 127 3.87 -9.28 0.72
CA PRO A 127 3.17 -10.36 1.41
C PRO A 127 3.47 -11.73 0.78
N GLU A 128 3.45 -12.82 1.58
CA GLU A 128 3.63 -14.17 1.02
C GLU A 128 2.48 -14.59 0.09
N GLU A 129 1.26 -14.10 0.36
CA GLU A 129 0.07 -14.37 -0.43
C GLU A 129 -0.73 -13.09 -0.67
N ILE A 130 -1.28 -12.96 -1.87
CA ILE A 130 -2.21 -11.91 -2.29
C ILE A 130 -3.46 -12.60 -2.82
N SER A 131 -4.63 -12.24 -2.26
CA SER A 131 -5.87 -12.96 -2.56
C SER A 131 -6.41 -12.68 -3.96
N ASN A 132 -6.16 -11.49 -4.50
CA ASN A 132 -6.61 -11.09 -5.84
C ASN A 132 -5.43 -10.79 -6.78
N ASN A 133 -5.39 -9.60 -7.38
CA ASN A 133 -4.37 -9.20 -8.35
C ASN A 133 -3.12 -8.63 -7.66
N PHE A 134 -1.97 -8.93 -8.24
CA PHE A 134 -0.70 -8.27 -7.90
C PHE A 134 -0.18 -7.52 -9.11
N ASN A 135 -0.05 -6.20 -9.03
CA ASN A 135 0.50 -5.37 -10.08
C ASN A 135 1.76 -4.65 -9.60
N CYS A 136 2.90 -4.99 -10.18
CA CYS A 136 4.20 -4.36 -9.98
C CYS A 136 4.80 -3.85 -11.32
N GLY A 137 3.96 -3.60 -12.32
CA GLY A 137 4.39 -3.09 -13.63
C GLY A 137 4.98 -1.68 -13.57
N GLY A 138 5.82 -1.33 -14.57
CA GLY A 138 6.40 0.02 -14.64
C GLY A 138 7.33 0.34 -13.47
N ASN A 139 8.23 -0.56 -13.14
CA ASN A 139 9.30 -0.41 -12.16
C ASN A 139 10.66 -0.70 -12.81
N ASP A 140 11.72 -0.83 -12.00
CA ASP A 140 13.09 -1.18 -12.43
C ASP A 140 13.45 -2.62 -11.97
N ILE A 141 12.47 -3.54 -11.94
CA ILE A 141 12.63 -4.88 -11.36
C ILE A 141 13.50 -5.74 -12.29
N THR A 142 14.65 -6.17 -11.76
CA THR A 142 15.58 -7.08 -12.46
C THR A 142 15.46 -8.53 -12.00
N SER A 143 14.76 -8.79 -10.89
CA SER A 143 14.55 -10.12 -10.33
C SER A 143 13.23 -10.22 -9.57
N LEU A 144 12.50 -11.31 -9.73
CA LEU A 144 11.27 -11.60 -8.97
C LEU A 144 11.56 -12.07 -7.52
N LYS A 145 12.79 -11.90 -7.02
CA LYS A 145 13.14 -12.26 -5.64
C LYS A 145 12.27 -11.51 -4.65
N GLY A 146 11.60 -12.28 -3.77
CA GLY A 146 10.64 -11.74 -2.81
C GLY A 146 9.21 -11.63 -3.35
N CYS A 147 8.95 -12.09 -4.57
CA CYS A 147 7.60 -12.21 -5.11
C CYS A 147 6.71 -13.04 -4.18
N PRO A 148 5.41 -12.73 -4.05
CA PRO A 148 4.46 -13.58 -3.37
C PRO A 148 4.51 -15.02 -3.90
N LYS A 149 4.38 -16.01 -3.00
CA LYS A 149 4.32 -17.42 -3.41
C LYS A 149 3.00 -17.75 -4.11
N LYS A 150 1.94 -17.02 -3.75
CA LYS A 150 0.60 -17.26 -4.25
C LYS A 150 -0.12 -15.95 -4.58
N ILE A 151 -0.67 -15.87 -5.78
CA ILE A 151 -1.49 -14.77 -6.28
C ILE A 151 -2.83 -15.34 -6.73
N GLY A 152 -3.93 -14.88 -6.12
CA GLY A 152 -5.26 -15.43 -6.32
C GLY A 152 -5.86 -15.18 -7.71
N ARG A 153 -5.41 -14.12 -8.38
CA ARG A 153 -5.84 -13.75 -9.74
C ARG A 153 -4.65 -13.43 -10.63
N ASN A 154 -4.57 -12.22 -11.19
CA ASN A 154 -3.57 -11.85 -12.18
C ASN A 154 -2.26 -11.38 -11.53
N PHE A 155 -1.16 -11.69 -12.19
CA PHE A 155 0.17 -11.17 -11.90
C PHE A 155 0.65 -10.28 -13.05
N ASP A 156 0.75 -8.98 -12.80
CA ASP A 156 1.16 -7.98 -13.77
C ASP A 156 2.54 -7.41 -13.38
N CYS A 157 3.57 -7.77 -14.14
CA CYS A 157 4.96 -7.31 -13.99
C CYS A 157 5.52 -6.76 -15.32
N TYR A 158 4.64 -6.12 -16.10
CA TYR A 158 4.97 -5.52 -17.40
C TYR A 158 5.89 -4.31 -17.25
N ASN A 159 6.65 -3.96 -18.31
CA ASN A 159 7.55 -2.80 -18.34
C ASN A 159 8.48 -2.76 -17.12
N ASN A 160 9.30 -3.81 -16.97
CA ASN A 160 10.39 -3.93 -16.01
C ASN A 160 11.68 -4.33 -16.73
N GLU A 161 12.73 -4.72 -15.99
CA GLU A 161 14.05 -5.10 -16.55
C GLU A 161 14.37 -6.59 -16.33
N LEU A 162 13.35 -7.46 -16.27
CA LEU A 162 13.53 -8.90 -16.07
C LEU A 162 14.25 -9.52 -17.27
N SER A 163 15.28 -10.33 -17.01
CA SER A 163 15.99 -11.16 -17.98
C SER A 163 15.70 -12.67 -17.85
N ASP A 164 15.00 -13.05 -16.80
CA ASP A 164 14.57 -14.42 -16.51
C ASP A 164 13.29 -14.40 -15.66
N ILE A 165 12.75 -15.57 -15.38
CA ILE A 165 11.55 -15.75 -14.55
C ILE A 165 11.86 -16.53 -13.26
N ASP A 166 13.10 -16.54 -12.81
CA ASP A 166 13.45 -17.12 -11.53
C ASP A 166 12.64 -16.47 -10.40
N PHE A 167 12.21 -17.28 -9.43
CA PHE A 167 11.35 -16.86 -8.31
C PHE A 167 9.91 -16.44 -8.71
N ILE A 168 9.42 -16.85 -9.91
CA ILE A 168 8.01 -16.66 -10.25
C ILE A 168 7.11 -17.34 -9.21
N PRO A 169 5.92 -16.79 -8.88
CA PRO A 169 5.01 -17.40 -7.91
C PRO A 169 4.73 -18.89 -8.18
N GLU A 170 4.68 -19.68 -7.10
CA GLU A 170 4.36 -21.12 -7.16
C GLU A 170 2.94 -21.36 -7.69
N TRP A 171 2.04 -20.41 -7.46
CA TRP A 171 0.66 -20.47 -7.95
C TRP A 171 0.11 -19.08 -8.32
N ILE A 172 -0.51 -19.01 -9.50
CA ILE A 172 -1.19 -17.82 -10.03
C ILE A 172 -2.54 -18.28 -10.56
N GLY A 173 -3.64 -17.73 -10.02
CA GLY A 173 -5.00 -18.12 -10.36
C GLY A 173 -5.53 -17.54 -11.65
N GLY A 174 -4.87 -16.54 -12.22
CA GLY A 174 -5.29 -15.83 -13.42
C GLY A 174 -4.18 -15.73 -14.48
N SER A 175 -4.14 -14.62 -15.19
CA SER A 175 -3.14 -14.34 -16.23
C SER A 175 -1.85 -13.77 -15.66
N VAL A 176 -0.77 -13.92 -16.45
CA VAL A 176 0.53 -13.30 -16.20
C VAL A 176 0.83 -12.35 -17.35
N SER A 177 1.21 -11.11 -17.03
CA SER A 177 1.70 -10.13 -18.01
C SER A 177 3.14 -9.77 -17.67
N LEU A 178 4.05 -10.06 -18.62
CA LEU A 178 5.49 -9.76 -18.55
C LEU A 178 5.95 -8.90 -19.74
N ASP A 179 5.03 -8.31 -20.47
CA ASP A 179 5.31 -7.49 -21.66
C ASP A 179 6.25 -6.32 -21.33
N GLY A 180 7.19 -6.01 -22.24
CA GLY A 180 8.14 -4.92 -22.02
C GLY A 180 9.30 -5.26 -21.07
N ASN A 181 9.55 -6.56 -20.80
CA ASN A 181 10.77 -7.08 -20.19
C ASN A 181 11.74 -7.58 -21.27
N THR A 182 12.93 -8.05 -20.86
CA THR A 182 13.98 -8.56 -21.79
C THR A 182 14.02 -10.09 -21.86
N ILE A 183 13.01 -10.76 -21.34
CA ILE A 183 12.85 -12.23 -21.32
C ILE A 183 12.56 -12.75 -22.70
#